data_62522b474c1c96e879fdd1062426660a
#
_entry.id   62522b474c1c96e879fdd1062426660a
#
_cell.length_a   1.000
_cell.length_b   1.000
_cell.length_c   1.000
_cell.angle_alpha   90.00
_cell.angle_beta   90.00
_cell.angle_gamma   90.00
#
_symmetry.space_group_name_H-M   'P 1'
#
loop_
_entity.id
_entity.type
_entity.pdbx_description
1 polymer ?
#
loop_
_entity_poly.entity_id
_entity_poly.type
_entity_poly.pdbx_seq_one_letter_code
_entity_poly.pdbx_strand_id
1 'polypeptide(L)'
;TLPDNAVHVVEPGRDARVLATGDAHRHAALTLDPPRRRVVAVREDHTGPGEAVTTLVALDLDGGPDETLASGADFYACPAVRADGALAWIEWDHPNMPWDTTRLMVTVAGATTQVAGGDGVSVVEPSWTPGGALVFLSDVSGYWNFWLWDAAGARRLHDDPHDFAGPLWTLLPPNYVVLDDHRLGCTWFDDGVARLGVLDHAGAPTLTPLASDAVSVRLGGDADSTLALLGFADRPTCLYELDWATGATTLVRSSSAAAIDPGYLSPPVALTWEGHQGEVHGWFYAPRNADATAPPGELPPLQVLSHGGPTALSTAELRFGVQYWTSRGIAVLDVNYGGSTGYGRAYRDLLRGNWGITDVADCAAGVRALVDAGRVDGD
;
A
#
# COMPACT_ATOMS: atom_id res chain seq x y z
N THR A 1 4.11 -15.61 10.08
CA THR A 1 4.92 -16.64 9.43
C THR A 1 5.66 -17.42 10.50
N LEU A 2 5.49 -18.73 10.51
CA LEU A 2 6.28 -19.61 11.35
C LEU A 2 7.70 -19.76 10.73
N PRO A 3 8.72 -20.09 11.52
CA PRO A 3 10.12 -20.10 11.06
C PRO A 3 10.41 -21.10 9.92
N ASP A 4 9.48 -22.01 9.62
CA ASP A 4 9.61 -23.06 8.62
C ASP A 4 9.15 -22.68 7.21
N ASN A 5 8.66 -21.43 7.00
CA ASN A 5 8.04 -20.97 5.74
C ASN A 5 6.89 -21.85 5.22
N ALA A 6 6.37 -22.75 6.04
CA ALA A 6 5.29 -23.64 5.65
C ALA A 6 3.93 -22.93 5.68
N VAL A 7 2.99 -23.42 4.88
CA VAL A 7 1.59 -23.04 4.97
C VAL A 7 0.89 -23.90 6.00
N HIS A 8 0.29 -23.27 6.99
CA HIS A 8 -0.44 -23.95 8.06
C HIS A 8 -1.94 -23.66 7.97
N VAL A 9 -2.75 -24.66 8.21
CA VAL A 9 -4.20 -24.53 8.44
C VAL A 9 -4.46 -24.56 9.93
N VAL A 10 -5.16 -23.54 10.42
CA VAL A 10 -5.60 -23.42 11.81
C VAL A 10 -7.13 -23.39 11.80
N GLU A 11 -7.76 -24.38 12.41
CA GLU A 11 -9.21 -24.42 12.61
C GLU A 11 -9.52 -24.14 14.08
N PRO A 12 -10.62 -23.44 14.40
CA PRO A 12 -11.00 -23.19 15.80
C PRO A 12 -11.10 -24.51 16.60
N GLY A 13 -10.36 -24.56 17.70
CA GLY A 13 -10.37 -25.73 18.62
C GLY A 13 -9.60 -26.96 18.12
N ARG A 14 -8.78 -26.82 17.08
CA ARG A 14 -7.87 -27.85 16.57
C ARG A 14 -6.42 -27.39 16.58
N ASP A 15 -5.50 -28.35 16.59
CA ASP A 15 -4.08 -28.07 16.41
C ASP A 15 -3.80 -27.63 14.96
N ALA A 16 -2.83 -26.73 14.80
CA ALA A 16 -2.36 -26.33 13.48
C ALA A 16 -1.78 -27.54 12.73
N ARG A 17 -2.13 -27.70 11.45
CA ARG A 17 -1.54 -28.71 10.57
C ARG A 17 -0.82 -28.05 9.39
N VAL A 18 0.25 -28.66 8.93
CA VAL A 18 0.97 -28.25 7.73
C VAL A 18 0.13 -28.59 6.51
N LEU A 19 -0.07 -27.62 5.62
CA LEU A 19 -0.71 -27.81 4.32
C LEU A 19 0.33 -27.98 3.22
N ALA A 20 1.37 -27.15 3.23
CA ALA A 20 2.49 -27.21 2.31
C ALA A 20 3.79 -26.92 3.06
N THR A 21 4.86 -27.67 2.75
CA THR A 21 6.19 -27.46 3.35
C THR A 21 6.90 -26.26 2.69
N GLY A 22 7.76 -25.58 3.47
CA GLY A 22 8.50 -24.40 3.02
C GLY A 22 9.91 -24.64 2.51
N ASP A 23 10.33 -25.90 2.34
CA ASP A 23 11.74 -26.25 2.08
C ASP A 23 12.23 -25.75 0.70
N ALA A 24 11.54 -26.14 -0.37
CA ALA A 24 11.86 -25.79 -1.75
C ALA A 24 10.84 -24.84 -2.38
N HIS A 25 9.66 -24.77 -1.80
CA HIS A 25 8.56 -23.93 -2.26
C HIS A 25 8.23 -22.88 -1.22
N ARG A 26 8.05 -21.64 -1.65
CA ARG A 26 7.56 -20.54 -0.82
C ARG A 26 6.19 -20.10 -1.31
N HIS A 27 5.29 -19.81 -0.39
CA HIS A 27 3.91 -19.46 -0.72
C HIS A 27 3.56 -18.08 -0.14
N ALA A 28 2.85 -17.28 -0.94
CA ALA A 28 2.36 -15.97 -0.56
C ALA A 28 0.98 -15.68 -1.17
N ALA A 29 0.36 -14.57 -0.81
CA ALA A 29 -0.95 -14.14 -1.33
C ALA A 29 -2.03 -15.22 -1.20
N LEU A 30 -2.13 -15.83 -0.03
CA LEU A 30 -3.05 -16.93 0.25
C LEU A 30 -4.51 -16.46 0.19
N THR A 31 -5.30 -17.04 -0.70
CA THR A 31 -6.73 -16.76 -0.86
C THR A 31 -7.54 -18.03 -0.71
N LEU A 32 -8.48 -18.06 0.24
CA LEU A 32 -9.36 -19.20 0.45
C LEU A 32 -10.37 -19.34 -0.70
N ASP A 33 -10.57 -20.60 -1.14
CA ASP A 33 -11.65 -21.03 -2.03
C ASP A 33 -12.48 -22.11 -1.30
N PRO A 34 -13.37 -21.69 -0.37
CA PRO A 34 -14.09 -22.63 0.48
C PRO A 34 -14.98 -23.60 -0.28
N PRO A 35 -15.69 -23.20 -1.37
CA PRO A 35 -16.51 -24.13 -2.14
C PRO A 35 -15.72 -25.31 -2.75
N ARG A 36 -14.43 -25.09 -3.06
CA ARG A 36 -13.55 -26.12 -3.65
C ARG A 36 -12.57 -26.70 -2.63
N ARG A 37 -12.70 -26.33 -1.35
CA ARG A 37 -11.85 -26.79 -0.25
C ARG A 37 -10.35 -26.67 -0.57
N ARG A 38 -9.93 -25.50 -1.07
CA ARG A 38 -8.55 -25.23 -1.46
C ARG A 38 -8.12 -23.80 -1.09
N VAL A 39 -6.80 -23.56 -1.11
CA VAL A 39 -6.18 -22.26 -1.01
C VAL A 39 -5.50 -21.95 -2.33
N VAL A 40 -5.84 -20.84 -2.96
CA VAL A 40 -5.09 -20.30 -4.10
C VAL A 40 -3.93 -19.48 -3.56
N ALA A 41 -2.72 -19.69 -4.10
CA ALA A 41 -1.50 -19.06 -3.63
C ALA A 41 -0.54 -18.75 -4.79
N VAL A 42 0.27 -17.74 -4.63
CA VAL A 42 1.49 -17.56 -5.41
C VAL A 42 2.55 -18.49 -4.82
N ARG A 43 3.19 -19.30 -5.67
CA ARG A 43 4.26 -20.23 -5.29
C ARG A 43 5.55 -19.88 -6.04
N GLU A 44 6.64 -19.71 -5.30
CA GLU A 44 8.00 -19.70 -5.82
C GLU A 44 8.60 -21.11 -5.68
N ASP A 45 9.11 -21.67 -6.76
CA ASP A 45 9.83 -22.94 -6.81
C ASP A 45 11.33 -22.67 -6.89
N HIS A 46 12.06 -23.00 -5.81
CA HIS A 46 13.51 -22.84 -5.68
C HIS A 46 14.28 -24.13 -5.92
N THR A 47 13.68 -25.15 -6.52
CA THR A 47 14.35 -26.46 -6.78
C THR A 47 15.34 -26.38 -7.94
N GLY A 48 15.15 -25.44 -8.86
CA GLY A 48 16.02 -25.23 -10.03
C GLY A 48 17.24 -24.36 -9.73
N PRO A 49 18.26 -24.35 -10.62
CA PRO A 49 19.34 -23.39 -10.56
C PRO A 49 18.89 -22.02 -11.07
N GLY A 50 19.24 -20.94 -10.37
CA GLY A 50 18.96 -19.56 -10.79
C GLY A 50 17.79 -18.95 -10.02
N GLU A 51 17.03 -18.07 -10.68
CA GLU A 51 15.83 -17.46 -10.10
C GLU A 51 14.71 -18.49 -9.88
N ALA A 52 13.91 -18.27 -8.86
CA ALA A 52 12.75 -19.10 -8.59
C ALA A 52 11.73 -19.01 -9.73
N VAL A 53 11.11 -20.14 -10.06
CA VAL A 53 9.97 -20.14 -10.99
C VAL A 53 8.70 -19.83 -10.21
N THR A 54 8.04 -18.74 -10.59
CA THR A 54 6.79 -18.36 -9.94
C THR A 54 5.58 -18.89 -10.68
N THR A 55 4.60 -19.38 -9.94
CA THR A 55 3.34 -19.92 -10.47
C THR A 55 2.18 -19.56 -9.56
N LEU A 56 0.97 -19.55 -10.10
CA LEU A 56 -0.25 -19.54 -9.30
C LEU A 56 -0.72 -20.97 -9.11
N VAL A 57 -0.93 -21.40 -7.86
CA VAL A 57 -1.28 -22.77 -7.50
C VAL A 57 -2.52 -22.84 -6.62
N ALA A 58 -3.19 -23.98 -6.63
CA ALA A 58 -4.19 -24.35 -5.65
C ALA A 58 -3.66 -25.46 -4.75
N LEU A 59 -3.69 -25.23 -3.45
CA LEU A 59 -3.34 -26.18 -2.39
C LEU A 59 -4.62 -26.83 -1.86
N ASP A 60 -4.74 -28.14 -1.95
CA ASP A 60 -5.92 -28.86 -1.47
C ASP A 60 -5.95 -28.90 0.06
N LEU A 61 -7.01 -28.37 0.68
CA LEU A 61 -7.19 -28.39 2.14
C LEU A 61 -7.29 -29.81 2.71
N ASP A 62 -7.60 -30.81 1.93
CA ASP A 62 -7.70 -32.20 2.36
C ASP A 62 -6.40 -33.02 2.13
N GLY A 63 -5.33 -32.34 1.59
CA GLY A 63 -4.00 -32.91 1.42
C GLY A 63 -3.80 -33.68 0.10
N GLY A 64 -4.59 -33.34 -0.91
CA GLY A 64 -4.37 -33.76 -2.30
C GLY A 64 -3.15 -33.08 -2.93
N PRO A 65 -2.81 -33.45 -4.19
CA PRO A 65 -1.72 -32.82 -4.92
C PRO A 65 -2.03 -31.35 -5.26
N ASP A 66 -1.01 -30.50 -5.27
CA ASP A 66 -1.13 -29.12 -5.74
C ASP A 66 -1.51 -29.08 -7.22
N GLU A 67 -2.39 -28.15 -7.58
CA GLU A 67 -2.77 -27.87 -8.96
C GLU A 67 -2.14 -26.55 -9.40
N THR A 68 -1.43 -26.51 -10.53
CA THR A 68 -0.96 -25.27 -11.14
C THR A 68 -2.09 -24.63 -11.93
N LEU A 69 -2.49 -23.41 -11.53
CA LEU A 69 -3.59 -22.65 -12.12
C LEU A 69 -3.11 -21.71 -13.22
N ALA A 70 -1.93 -21.11 -13.05
CA ALA A 70 -1.28 -20.24 -14.05
C ALA A 70 0.24 -20.36 -13.97
N SER A 71 0.89 -20.27 -15.14
CA SER A 71 2.34 -20.30 -15.31
C SER A 71 2.74 -19.54 -16.58
N GLY A 72 4.02 -19.16 -16.71
CA GLY A 72 4.58 -18.56 -17.91
C GLY A 72 4.91 -17.08 -17.78
N ALA A 73 4.35 -16.36 -16.80
CA ALA A 73 4.84 -15.05 -16.41
C ALA A 73 5.93 -15.18 -15.34
N ASP A 74 6.78 -14.15 -15.21
CA ASP A 74 7.84 -14.15 -14.19
C ASP A 74 7.27 -13.97 -12.78
N PHE A 75 6.17 -13.21 -12.63
CA PHE A 75 5.58 -12.86 -11.33
C PHE A 75 4.06 -12.90 -11.34
N TYR A 76 3.50 -13.23 -10.17
CA TYR A 76 2.06 -13.28 -9.91
C TYR A 76 1.72 -12.58 -8.60
N ALA A 77 0.53 -11.97 -8.52
CA ALA A 77 0.02 -11.32 -7.31
C ALA A 77 -1.51 -11.33 -7.25
N CYS A 78 -2.03 -11.02 -6.07
CA CYS A 78 -3.44 -10.68 -5.81
C CYS A 78 -4.44 -11.67 -6.41
N PRO A 79 -4.33 -13.00 -6.17
CA PRO A 79 -5.36 -13.93 -6.62
C PRO A 79 -6.69 -13.60 -5.93
N ALA A 80 -7.76 -13.50 -6.72
CA ALA A 80 -9.12 -13.29 -6.24
C ALA A 80 -10.05 -14.37 -6.80
N VAL A 81 -10.72 -15.10 -5.91
CA VAL A 81 -11.58 -16.24 -6.27
C VAL A 81 -13.03 -15.87 -6.11
N ARG A 82 -13.87 -16.14 -7.12
CA ARG A 82 -15.32 -16.04 -7.06
C ARG A 82 -15.93 -17.41 -6.73
N ALA A 83 -17.08 -17.42 -6.06
CA ALA A 83 -17.71 -18.64 -5.56
C ALA A 83 -18.00 -19.71 -6.65
N ASP A 84 -18.26 -19.29 -7.90
CA ASP A 84 -18.46 -20.19 -9.04
C ASP A 84 -17.15 -20.77 -9.62
N GLY A 85 -15.98 -20.26 -9.17
CA GLY A 85 -14.66 -20.69 -9.58
C GLY A 85 -13.98 -19.80 -10.58
N ALA A 86 -14.58 -18.67 -10.94
CA ALA A 86 -13.84 -17.65 -11.67
C ALA A 86 -12.66 -17.17 -10.81
N LEU A 87 -11.52 -16.98 -11.45
CA LEU A 87 -10.26 -16.60 -10.81
C LEU A 87 -9.70 -15.36 -11.53
N ALA A 88 -9.37 -14.33 -10.77
CA ALA A 88 -8.63 -13.18 -11.26
C ALA A 88 -7.25 -13.13 -10.59
N TRP A 89 -6.24 -12.61 -11.28
CA TRP A 89 -4.91 -12.39 -10.74
C TRP A 89 -4.17 -11.29 -11.51
N ILE A 90 -3.12 -10.77 -10.91
CA ILE A 90 -2.16 -9.86 -11.53
C ILE A 90 -0.91 -10.66 -11.90
N GLU A 91 -0.35 -10.38 -13.08
CA GLU A 91 0.95 -10.92 -13.50
C GLU A 91 1.78 -9.86 -14.22
N TRP A 92 3.10 -10.01 -14.19
CA TRP A 92 4.04 -9.17 -14.94
C TRP A 92 5.33 -9.91 -15.22
N ASP A 93 6.19 -9.31 -16.06
CA ASP A 93 7.46 -9.88 -16.48
C ASP A 93 8.59 -8.86 -16.33
N HIS A 94 9.80 -9.35 -16.15
CA HIS A 94 11.02 -8.55 -16.24
C HIS A 94 11.07 -7.73 -17.54
N PRO A 95 11.64 -6.51 -17.54
CA PRO A 95 12.29 -5.82 -16.41
C PRO A 95 11.33 -4.95 -15.59
N ASN A 96 10.02 -5.11 -15.77
CA ASN A 96 9.03 -4.25 -15.12
C ASN A 96 8.85 -4.63 -13.64
N MET A 97 8.61 -3.61 -12.84
CA MET A 97 8.05 -3.76 -11.49
C MET A 97 6.51 -3.67 -11.57
N PRO A 98 5.77 -4.12 -10.55
CA PRO A 98 4.31 -4.12 -10.61
C PRO A 98 3.67 -2.73 -10.68
N TRP A 99 4.40 -1.69 -10.32
CA TRP A 99 3.98 -0.30 -10.48
C TRP A 99 4.34 0.30 -11.85
N ASP A 100 5.12 -0.41 -12.69
CA ASP A 100 5.44 -0.01 -14.06
C ASP A 100 4.41 -0.54 -15.04
N THR A 101 4.26 -1.87 -15.07
CA THR A 101 3.38 -2.57 -16.01
C THR A 101 2.93 -3.88 -15.42
N THR A 102 1.61 -4.12 -15.40
CA THR A 102 1.01 -5.38 -14.99
C THR A 102 -0.14 -5.75 -15.93
N ARG A 103 -0.52 -7.02 -15.95
CA ARG A 103 -1.70 -7.54 -16.64
C ARG A 103 -2.69 -8.09 -15.61
N LEU A 104 -3.95 -7.73 -15.74
CA LEU A 104 -5.05 -8.35 -15.01
C LEU A 104 -5.62 -9.48 -15.87
N MET A 105 -5.48 -10.69 -15.38
CA MET A 105 -5.95 -11.91 -16.01
C MET A 105 -7.19 -12.43 -15.31
N VAL A 106 -8.12 -12.99 -16.08
CA VAL A 106 -9.34 -13.59 -15.54
C VAL A 106 -9.60 -14.93 -16.24
N THR A 107 -9.84 -15.96 -15.44
CA THR A 107 -10.34 -17.27 -15.93
C THR A 107 -11.80 -17.43 -15.53
N VAL A 108 -12.66 -17.64 -16.52
CA VAL A 108 -14.09 -17.98 -16.34
C VAL A 108 -14.39 -19.21 -17.17
N ALA A 109 -14.99 -20.23 -16.56
CA ALA A 109 -15.34 -21.49 -17.22
C ALA A 109 -14.17 -22.13 -18.00
N GLY A 110 -12.94 -22.03 -17.49
CA GLY A 110 -11.74 -22.58 -18.09
C GLY A 110 -11.11 -21.76 -19.21
N ALA A 111 -11.69 -20.62 -19.60
CA ALA A 111 -11.11 -19.71 -20.56
C ALA A 111 -10.42 -18.54 -19.86
N THR A 112 -9.13 -18.32 -20.15
CA THR A 112 -8.33 -17.22 -19.59
C THR A 112 -8.25 -16.07 -20.57
N THR A 113 -8.46 -14.83 -20.08
CA THR A 113 -8.43 -13.61 -20.87
C THR A 113 -7.74 -12.50 -20.09
N GLN A 114 -6.91 -11.70 -20.73
CA GLN A 114 -6.45 -10.42 -20.19
C GLN A 114 -7.59 -9.40 -20.29
N VAL A 115 -7.94 -8.78 -19.17
CA VAL A 115 -9.08 -7.82 -19.12
C VAL A 115 -8.64 -6.38 -18.93
N ALA A 116 -7.43 -6.14 -18.44
CA ALA A 116 -6.84 -4.81 -18.29
C ALA A 116 -5.31 -4.87 -18.18
N GLY A 117 -4.66 -3.71 -18.24
CA GLY A 117 -3.21 -3.56 -18.07
C GLY A 117 -2.40 -3.83 -19.34
N GLY A 118 -1.08 -3.92 -19.19
CA GLY A 118 -0.11 -4.01 -20.29
C GLY A 118 0.42 -2.63 -20.71
N ASP A 119 1.45 -2.62 -21.55
CA ASP A 119 2.02 -1.44 -22.23
C ASP A 119 2.18 -0.18 -21.37
N GLY A 120 2.84 -0.29 -20.22
CA GLY A 120 3.10 0.84 -19.34
C GLY A 120 1.91 1.24 -18.45
N VAL A 121 0.95 0.34 -18.22
CA VAL A 121 -0.18 0.52 -17.29
C VAL A 121 -0.03 -0.43 -16.11
N SER A 122 -0.09 0.11 -14.91
CA SER A 122 -0.15 -0.67 -13.67
C SER A 122 -1.60 -0.92 -13.28
N VAL A 123 -1.96 -2.19 -13.18
CA VAL A 123 -3.26 -2.65 -12.68
C VAL A 123 -3.03 -3.48 -11.44
N VAL A 124 -3.77 -3.22 -10.36
CA VAL A 124 -3.53 -3.85 -9.05
C VAL A 124 -4.84 -4.18 -8.33
N GLU A 125 -4.72 -5.03 -7.32
CA GLU A 125 -5.74 -5.28 -6.29
C GLU A 125 -7.13 -5.66 -6.82
N PRO A 126 -7.29 -6.71 -7.65
CA PRO A 126 -8.60 -7.17 -8.11
C PRO A 126 -9.42 -7.78 -6.97
N SER A 127 -10.71 -7.48 -6.93
CA SER A 127 -11.68 -8.07 -5.99
C SER A 127 -13.05 -8.25 -6.65
N TRP A 128 -13.69 -9.40 -6.39
CA TRP A 128 -15.02 -9.67 -6.91
C TRP A 128 -16.11 -9.03 -6.05
N THR A 129 -17.12 -8.42 -6.69
CA THR A 129 -18.35 -8.01 -6.00
C THR A 129 -19.26 -9.23 -5.78
N PRO A 130 -20.21 -9.16 -4.84
CA PRO A 130 -21.20 -10.22 -4.64
C PRO A 130 -21.99 -10.58 -5.91
N GLY A 131 -22.31 -9.59 -6.74
CA GLY A 131 -22.99 -9.76 -8.03
C GLY A 131 -22.10 -10.32 -9.16
N GLY A 132 -20.80 -10.52 -8.90
CA GLY A 132 -19.85 -11.18 -9.80
C GLY A 132 -19.15 -10.26 -10.79
N ALA A 133 -19.23 -8.96 -10.65
CA ALA A 133 -18.34 -8.02 -11.33
C ALA A 133 -16.95 -7.99 -10.65
N LEU A 134 -15.90 -7.60 -11.37
CA LEU A 134 -14.55 -7.48 -10.85
C LEU A 134 -14.17 -6.01 -10.72
N VAL A 135 -13.90 -5.56 -9.49
CA VAL A 135 -13.32 -4.26 -9.21
C VAL A 135 -11.80 -4.37 -9.21
N PHE A 136 -11.10 -3.38 -9.71
CA PHE A 136 -9.65 -3.29 -9.69
C PHE A 136 -9.20 -1.83 -9.77
N LEU A 137 -7.92 -1.58 -9.52
CA LEU A 137 -7.32 -0.26 -9.63
C LEU A 137 -6.38 -0.21 -10.84
N SER A 138 -6.42 0.89 -11.59
CA SER A 138 -5.57 1.13 -12.76
C SER A 138 -5.07 2.56 -12.80
N ASP A 139 -3.81 2.75 -13.12
CA ASP A 139 -3.17 4.06 -13.25
C ASP A 139 -3.16 4.63 -14.67
N VAL A 140 -3.96 4.06 -15.57
CA VAL A 140 -4.05 4.49 -16.98
C VAL A 140 -4.44 5.97 -17.13
N SER A 141 -5.12 6.55 -16.14
CA SER A 141 -5.49 7.98 -16.09
C SER A 141 -4.42 8.86 -15.40
N GLY A 142 -3.27 8.31 -15.02
CA GLY A 142 -2.22 9.01 -14.29
C GLY A 142 -2.20 8.77 -12.79
N TYR A 143 -3.28 8.25 -12.23
CA TYR A 143 -3.43 7.87 -10.83
C TYR A 143 -4.13 6.52 -10.74
N TRP A 144 -3.83 5.70 -9.72
CA TRP A 144 -4.57 4.46 -9.48
C TRP A 144 -6.00 4.78 -9.05
N ASN A 145 -6.93 4.70 -10.00
CA ASN A 145 -8.36 4.89 -9.79
C ASN A 145 -9.13 3.57 -9.95
N PHE A 146 -10.36 3.50 -9.44
CA PHE A 146 -11.23 2.33 -9.49
C PHE A 146 -11.81 2.10 -10.88
N TRP A 147 -11.75 0.86 -11.30
CA TRP A 147 -12.35 0.31 -12.52
C TRP A 147 -13.20 -0.89 -12.17
N LEU A 148 -14.14 -1.22 -13.04
CA LEU A 148 -14.99 -2.40 -12.94
C LEU A 148 -15.02 -3.12 -14.28
N TRP A 149 -14.88 -4.44 -14.23
CA TRP A 149 -15.05 -5.34 -15.35
C TRP A 149 -16.24 -6.26 -15.12
N ASP A 150 -17.10 -6.40 -16.15
CA ASP A 150 -18.24 -7.29 -16.19
C ASP A 150 -18.48 -7.78 -17.64
N ALA A 151 -19.65 -8.34 -17.93
CA ALA A 151 -19.99 -8.84 -19.28
C ALA A 151 -19.99 -7.74 -20.37
N ALA A 152 -20.09 -6.46 -19.98
CA ALA A 152 -20.01 -5.33 -20.90
C ALA A 152 -18.58 -4.86 -21.17
N GLY A 153 -17.59 -5.42 -20.45
CA GLY A 153 -16.18 -5.05 -20.54
C GLY A 153 -15.69 -4.20 -19.36
N ALA A 154 -14.47 -3.68 -19.47
CA ALA A 154 -13.87 -2.83 -18.44
C ALA A 154 -14.33 -1.37 -18.59
N ARG A 155 -14.70 -0.74 -17.49
CA ARG A 155 -15.06 0.68 -17.42
C ARG A 155 -14.54 1.34 -16.17
N ARG A 156 -14.18 2.61 -16.26
CA ARG A 156 -13.75 3.40 -15.11
C ARG A 156 -14.95 3.71 -14.20
N LEU A 157 -14.80 3.50 -12.90
CA LEU A 157 -15.80 3.86 -11.89
C LEU A 157 -15.61 5.29 -11.38
N HIS A 158 -14.36 5.74 -11.23
CA HIS A 158 -14.03 7.01 -10.61
C HIS A 158 -12.85 7.65 -11.35
N ASP A 159 -12.79 8.97 -11.37
CA ASP A 159 -11.71 9.77 -11.98
C ASP A 159 -11.33 10.89 -11.03
N ASP A 160 -10.26 10.68 -10.30
CA ASP A 160 -9.82 11.59 -9.24
C ASP A 160 -8.29 11.73 -9.33
N PRO A 161 -7.71 12.93 -9.12
CA PRO A 161 -6.26 13.14 -9.17
C PRO A 161 -5.55 12.67 -7.90
N HIS A 162 -5.97 11.52 -7.35
CA HIS A 162 -5.36 10.88 -6.18
C HIS A 162 -5.13 9.39 -6.42
N ASP A 163 -4.11 8.82 -5.78
CA ASP A 163 -3.83 7.40 -5.80
C ASP A 163 -4.67 6.66 -4.75
N PHE A 164 -5.54 5.72 -5.20
CA PHE A 164 -6.32 4.81 -4.35
C PHE A 164 -5.59 3.49 -4.07
N ALA A 165 -4.41 3.32 -4.61
CA ALA A 165 -3.52 2.19 -4.34
C ALA A 165 -2.09 2.67 -4.10
N GLY A 166 -1.24 1.72 -3.73
CA GLY A 166 0.21 1.90 -3.63
C GLY A 166 0.96 0.84 -4.43
N PRO A 167 2.29 0.91 -4.47
CA PRO A 167 3.12 -0.08 -5.12
C PRO A 167 3.01 -1.43 -4.40
N LEU A 168 2.93 -2.51 -5.16
CA LEU A 168 2.86 -3.87 -4.62
C LEU A 168 4.23 -4.37 -4.13
N TRP A 169 4.79 -3.71 -3.10
CA TRP A 169 6.01 -4.19 -2.42
C TRP A 169 5.80 -5.49 -1.66
N THR A 170 4.56 -5.75 -1.27
CA THR A 170 4.16 -6.93 -0.52
C THR A 170 2.85 -7.45 -1.08
N LEU A 171 2.68 -8.77 -1.06
CA LEU A 171 1.47 -9.47 -1.53
C LEU A 171 0.40 -9.47 -0.43
N LEU A 172 0.04 -8.29 0.06
CA LEU A 172 -1.01 -8.09 1.06
C LEU A 172 -2.40 -8.04 0.41
N PRO A 173 -3.47 -8.22 1.19
CA PRO A 173 -4.84 -7.97 0.73
C PRO A 173 -5.00 -6.55 0.15
N PRO A 174 -5.99 -6.32 -0.71
CA PRO A 174 -6.34 -4.99 -1.22
C PRO A 174 -6.54 -3.98 -0.10
N ASN A 175 -6.13 -2.72 -0.36
CA ASN A 175 -6.33 -1.63 0.60
C ASN A 175 -7.70 -0.94 0.41
N TYR A 176 -8.68 -1.72 0.03
CA TYR A 176 -10.10 -1.35 -0.01
C TYR A 176 -10.97 -2.57 0.30
N VAL A 177 -12.23 -2.34 0.61
CA VAL A 177 -13.21 -3.37 0.94
C VAL A 177 -14.42 -3.24 0.03
N VAL A 178 -14.82 -4.33 -0.61
CA VAL A 178 -16.08 -4.39 -1.36
C VAL A 178 -17.23 -4.51 -0.35
N LEU A 179 -18.02 -3.44 -0.20
CA LEU A 179 -19.15 -3.41 0.75
C LEU A 179 -20.41 -4.08 0.17
N ASP A 180 -20.64 -3.86 -1.12
CA ASP A 180 -21.70 -4.50 -1.90
C ASP A 180 -21.40 -4.33 -3.41
N ASP A 181 -22.40 -4.56 -4.26
CA ASP A 181 -22.24 -4.44 -5.72
C ASP A 181 -21.98 -3.02 -6.21
N HIS A 182 -22.17 -2.02 -5.38
CA HIS A 182 -22.12 -0.61 -5.75
C HIS A 182 -21.29 0.26 -4.82
N ARG A 183 -20.86 -0.23 -3.68
CA ARG A 183 -20.13 0.55 -2.69
C ARG A 183 -18.80 -0.10 -2.33
N LEU A 184 -17.76 0.73 -2.26
CA LEU A 184 -16.41 0.35 -1.87
C LEU A 184 -15.99 1.22 -0.68
N GLY A 185 -15.55 0.58 0.41
CA GLY A 185 -14.80 1.25 1.46
C GLY A 185 -13.35 1.38 1.01
N CYS A 186 -12.81 2.59 0.90
CA CYS A 186 -11.52 2.81 0.25
C CYS A 186 -10.66 3.84 0.97
N THR A 187 -9.38 3.82 0.61
CA THR A 187 -8.40 4.83 1.02
C THR A 187 -7.79 5.50 -0.21
N TRP A 188 -7.33 6.73 -0.06
CA TRP A 188 -6.56 7.45 -1.08
C TRP A 188 -5.52 8.35 -0.42
N PHE A 189 -4.52 8.78 -1.18
CA PHE A 189 -3.52 9.74 -0.73
C PHE A 189 -3.86 11.14 -1.21
N ASP A 190 -3.91 12.08 -0.28
CA ASP A 190 -4.12 13.50 -0.46
C ASP A 190 -2.92 14.24 0.14
N ASP A 191 -2.04 14.76 -0.69
CA ASP A 191 -0.76 15.39 -0.31
C ASP A 191 0.08 14.53 0.67
N GLY A 192 0.20 13.23 0.38
CA GLY A 192 0.97 12.29 1.21
C GLY A 192 0.28 11.85 2.50
N VAL A 193 -0.94 12.29 2.77
CA VAL A 193 -1.79 11.86 3.90
C VAL A 193 -2.85 10.89 3.41
N ALA A 194 -2.95 9.73 4.05
CA ALA A 194 -4.01 8.79 3.72
C ALA A 194 -5.37 9.32 4.21
N ARG A 195 -6.37 9.20 3.36
CA ARG A 195 -7.77 9.48 3.63
C ARG A 195 -8.59 8.20 3.55
N LEU A 196 -9.77 8.21 4.14
CA LEU A 196 -10.67 7.08 4.23
C LEU A 196 -12.08 7.52 3.83
N GLY A 197 -12.81 6.68 3.09
CA GLY A 197 -14.16 7.00 2.67
C GLY A 197 -14.89 5.87 1.98
N VAL A 198 -16.09 6.17 1.52
CA VAL A 198 -16.95 5.25 0.77
C VAL A 198 -17.15 5.80 -0.64
N LEU A 199 -16.79 5.03 -1.65
CA LEU A 199 -17.13 5.28 -3.05
C LEU A 199 -18.43 4.54 -3.38
N ASP A 200 -19.47 5.29 -3.70
CA ASP A 200 -20.76 4.76 -4.21
C ASP A 200 -20.81 4.97 -5.73
N HIS A 201 -21.06 3.90 -6.47
CA HIS A 201 -21.16 3.91 -7.94
C HIS A 201 -22.47 3.32 -8.48
N ALA A 202 -23.52 3.29 -7.68
CA ALA A 202 -24.87 2.88 -8.12
C ALA A 202 -25.45 3.80 -9.20
N GLY A 203 -25.03 5.05 -9.22
CA GLY A 203 -25.39 6.08 -10.19
C GLY A 203 -24.15 6.83 -10.68
N ALA A 204 -24.20 8.16 -10.66
CA ALA A 204 -23.00 8.97 -10.81
C ALA A 204 -22.08 8.71 -9.62
N PRO A 205 -20.79 8.38 -9.85
CA PRO A 205 -19.89 8.03 -8.76
C PRO A 205 -19.76 9.16 -7.75
N THR A 206 -19.83 8.83 -6.46
CA THR A 206 -19.71 9.78 -5.35
C THR A 206 -18.77 9.23 -4.30
N LEU A 207 -17.68 9.94 -4.03
CA LEU A 207 -16.75 9.63 -2.93
C LEU A 207 -17.17 10.45 -1.70
N THR A 208 -17.49 9.75 -0.61
CA THR A 208 -17.85 10.36 0.67
C THR A 208 -16.74 10.11 1.69
N PRO A 209 -15.94 11.14 2.04
CA PRO A 209 -14.92 11.02 3.06
C PRO A 209 -15.50 10.69 4.44
N LEU A 210 -14.82 9.83 5.19
CA LEU A 210 -15.07 9.61 6.61
C LEU A 210 -14.14 10.49 7.44
N ALA A 211 -14.67 11.03 8.54
CA ALA A 211 -13.87 11.84 9.46
C ALA A 211 -12.82 10.97 10.16
N SER A 212 -11.54 11.30 9.99
CA SER A 212 -10.42 10.62 10.64
C SER A 212 -9.25 11.59 10.79
N ASP A 213 -8.52 11.47 11.88
CA ASP A 213 -7.24 12.13 12.10
C ASP A 213 -6.03 11.23 11.79
N ALA A 214 -6.29 10.03 11.25
CA ALA A 214 -5.26 9.14 10.77
C ALA A 214 -4.52 9.76 9.58
N VAL A 215 -3.22 9.57 9.53
CA VAL A 215 -2.31 10.02 8.45
C VAL A 215 -1.82 8.87 7.59
N SER A 216 -2.02 7.64 8.05
CA SER A 216 -1.87 6.42 7.26
C SER A 216 -2.98 5.43 7.59
N VAL A 217 -3.37 4.64 6.60
CA VAL A 217 -4.46 3.67 6.71
C VAL A 217 -4.08 2.41 5.94
N ARG A 218 -4.28 1.25 6.57
CA ARG A 218 -4.30 -0.05 5.90
C ARG A 218 -5.57 -0.79 6.30
N LEU A 219 -6.25 -1.33 5.31
CA LEU A 219 -7.51 -2.06 5.50
C LEU A 219 -7.28 -3.57 5.39
N GLY A 220 -8.17 -4.33 6.02
CA GLY A 220 -8.23 -5.78 5.91
C GLY A 220 -9.58 -6.29 6.38
N GLY A 221 -9.92 -7.52 6.03
CA GLY A 221 -11.23 -8.10 6.31
C GLY A 221 -12.20 -7.94 5.15
N ASP A 222 -13.49 -7.89 5.48
CA ASP A 222 -14.60 -7.80 4.55
C ASP A 222 -15.63 -6.73 4.99
N ALA A 223 -16.78 -6.68 4.33
CA ALA A 223 -17.84 -5.71 4.62
C ALA A 223 -18.41 -5.84 6.04
N ASP A 224 -18.48 -7.06 6.56
CA ASP A 224 -19.07 -7.36 7.87
C ASP A 224 -18.08 -7.18 9.03
N SER A 225 -16.78 -7.32 8.74
CA SER A 225 -15.70 -7.23 9.72
C SER A 225 -14.46 -6.60 9.12
N THR A 226 -14.47 -5.27 9.04
CA THR A 226 -13.32 -4.50 8.54
C THR A 226 -12.40 -4.11 9.70
N LEU A 227 -11.14 -4.47 9.56
CA LEU A 227 -10.05 -4.01 10.43
C LEU A 227 -9.28 -2.89 9.72
N ALA A 228 -9.01 -1.82 10.46
CA ALA A 228 -8.22 -0.69 9.99
C ALA A 228 -6.98 -0.51 10.88
N LEU A 229 -5.81 -0.60 10.30
CA LEU A 229 -4.57 -0.20 10.94
C LEU A 229 -4.38 1.29 10.67
N LEU A 230 -4.57 2.12 11.69
CA LEU A 230 -4.52 3.58 11.60
C LEU A 230 -3.25 4.12 12.25
N GLY A 231 -2.45 4.84 11.48
CA GLY A 231 -1.29 5.57 11.95
C GLY A 231 -1.61 7.04 12.16
N PHE A 232 -1.02 7.64 13.20
CA PHE A 232 -1.29 9.01 13.64
C PHE A 232 0.01 9.80 13.77
N ALA A 233 -0.07 11.12 13.72
CA ALA A 233 1.11 11.99 13.85
C ALA A 233 1.57 12.16 15.31
N ASP A 234 0.69 11.92 16.27
CA ASP A 234 0.88 12.26 17.70
C ASP A 234 0.80 11.06 18.66
N ARG A 235 0.42 9.89 18.17
CA ARG A 235 0.27 8.67 18.96
C ARG A 235 0.60 7.41 18.15
N PRO A 236 0.90 6.28 18.82
CA PRO A 236 1.23 5.03 18.14
C PRO A 236 0.12 4.55 17.22
N THR A 237 0.53 3.88 16.15
CA THR A 237 -0.37 3.16 15.22
C THR A 237 -1.19 2.13 15.99
N CYS A 238 -2.48 2.06 15.71
CA CYS A 238 -3.42 1.16 16.37
C CYS A 238 -4.27 0.40 15.37
N LEU A 239 -4.69 -0.80 15.77
CA LEU A 239 -5.67 -1.61 15.07
C LEU A 239 -7.07 -1.30 15.59
N TYR A 240 -7.98 -0.98 14.69
CA TYR A 240 -9.37 -0.69 14.96
C TYR A 240 -10.30 -1.62 14.16
N GLU A 241 -11.46 -1.88 14.68
CA GLU A 241 -12.63 -2.30 13.93
C GLU A 241 -13.33 -1.05 13.39
N LEU A 242 -13.72 -1.07 12.11
CA LEU A 242 -14.29 0.08 11.41
C LEU A 242 -15.73 -0.23 10.96
N ASP A 243 -16.65 0.63 11.34
CA ASP A 243 -18.04 0.65 10.84
C ASP A 243 -18.15 1.61 9.65
N TRP A 244 -18.35 1.08 8.46
CA TRP A 244 -18.49 1.86 7.22
C TRP A 244 -19.74 2.73 7.14
N ALA A 245 -20.81 2.37 7.87
CA ALA A 245 -22.05 3.13 7.83
C ALA A 245 -21.97 4.44 8.62
N THR A 246 -21.18 4.45 9.68
CA THR A 246 -21.05 5.58 10.60
C THR A 246 -19.68 6.23 10.60
N GLY A 247 -18.65 5.53 10.10
CA GLY A 247 -17.25 5.90 10.24
C GLY A 247 -16.70 5.71 11.64
N ALA A 248 -17.48 5.09 12.55
CA ALA A 248 -17.04 4.84 13.92
C ALA A 248 -15.94 3.78 13.97
N THR A 249 -14.98 3.98 14.87
CA THR A 249 -13.88 3.04 15.08
C THR A 249 -13.86 2.55 16.53
N THR A 250 -13.65 1.23 16.70
CA THR A 250 -13.48 0.60 18.00
C THR A 250 -12.06 0.08 18.14
N LEU A 251 -11.31 0.54 19.14
CA LEU A 251 -9.94 0.11 19.36
C LEU A 251 -9.87 -1.39 19.67
N VAL A 252 -9.14 -2.13 18.87
CA VAL A 252 -8.82 -3.55 19.09
C VAL A 252 -7.49 -3.68 19.80
N ARG A 253 -6.45 -3.00 19.32
CA ARG A 253 -5.11 -3.08 19.90
C ARG A 253 -4.24 -1.89 19.52
N SER A 254 -3.47 -1.39 20.50
CA SER A 254 -2.38 -0.45 20.24
C SER A 254 -1.07 -1.20 19.97
N SER A 255 -0.24 -0.67 19.06
CA SER A 255 1.10 -1.21 18.80
C SER A 255 2.08 -0.95 19.95
N SER A 256 1.82 0.06 20.77
CA SER A 256 2.66 0.46 21.91
C SER A 256 1.84 1.11 23.01
N ALA A 257 2.26 0.90 24.24
CA ALA A 257 1.78 1.66 25.41
C ALA A 257 2.59 2.94 25.67
N ALA A 258 3.63 3.21 24.85
CA ALA A 258 4.44 4.41 25.01
C ALA A 258 3.64 5.66 24.68
N ALA A 259 3.73 6.66 25.52
CA ALA A 259 3.19 8.00 25.30
C ALA A 259 4.35 8.99 25.34
N ILE A 260 4.30 9.97 24.45
CA ILE A 260 5.23 11.11 24.46
C ILE A 260 4.47 12.28 25.06
N ASP A 261 5.11 12.99 26.01
CA ASP A 261 4.56 14.24 26.52
C ASP A 261 4.44 15.24 25.33
N PRO A 262 3.26 15.85 25.13
CA PRO A 262 3.04 16.78 24.00
C PRO A 262 4.04 17.94 23.95
N GLY A 263 4.69 18.29 25.06
CA GLY A 263 5.75 19.29 25.13
C GLY A 263 7.03 18.90 24.38
N TYR A 264 7.24 17.62 24.09
CA TYR A 264 8.39 17.11 23.33
C TYR A 264 8.00 16.56 21.95
N LEU A 265 6.74 16.65 21.58
CA LEU A 265 6.20 16.09 20.35
C LEU A 265 6.26 17.14 19.24
N SER A 266 7.14 16.94 18.27
CA SER A 266 7.23 17.79 17.07
C SER A 266 6.22 17.30 16.03
N PRO A 267 5.18 18.06 15.70
CA PRO A 267 4.22 17.70 14.69
C PRO A 267 4.85 17.79 13.28
N PRO A 268 4.48 16.89 12.34
CA PRO A 268 4.87 17.03 10.95
C PRO A 268 4.24 18.28 10.33
N VAL A 269 5.04 19.00 9.55
CA VAL A 269 4.57 20.12 8.73
C VAL A 269 4.84 19.76 7.28
N ALA A 270 3.78 19.66 6.47
CA ALA A 270 3.93 19.46 5.04
C ALA A 270 4.68 20.64 4.41
N LEU A 271 5.66 20.35 3.58
CA LEU A 271 6.41 21.34 2.81
C LEU A 271 6.51 20.90 1.36
N THR A 272 6.53 21.89 0.48
CA THR A 272 6.91 21.75 -0.92
C THR A 272 8.02 22.73 -1.26
N TRP A 273 8.85 22.34 -2.23
CA TRP A 273 9.94 23.18 -2.74
C TRP A 273 10.24 22.82 -4.19
N GLU A 274 10.91 23.72 -4.90
CA GLU A 274 11.40 23.46 -6.26
C GLU A 274 12.59 22.49 -6.21
N GLY A 275 12.46 21.32 -6.83
CA GLY A 275 13.45 20.27 -6.93
C GLY A 275 14.11 20.18 -8.30
N HIS A 276 14.65 18.98 -8.62
CA HIS A 276 15.38 18.74 -9.85
C HIS A 276 14.48 18.75 -11.10
N GLN A 277 13.28 18.21 -10.97
CA GLN A 277 12.34 18.05 -12.09
C GLN A 277 10.92 18.62 -11.77
N GLY A 278 10.85 19.60 -10.90
CA GLY A 278 9.61 20.25 -10.48
C GLY A 278 9.38 20.24 -8.98
N GLU A 279 8.14 20.43 -8.55
CA GLU A 279 7.79 20.48 -7.13
C GLU A 279 8.07 19.14 -6.42
N VAL A 280 8.68 19.23 -5.24
CA VAL A 280 9.03 18.11 -4.36
C VAL A 280 8.29 18.26 -3.04
N HIS A 281 7.89 17.16 -2.44
CA HIS A 281 7.11 17.08 -1.21
C HIS A 281 7.94 16.52 -0.05
N GLY A 282 7.57 16.88 1.18
CA GLY A 282 8.20 16.29 2.37
C GLY A 282 7.59 16.75 3.67
N TRP A 283 8.07 16.17 4.75
CA TRP A 283 7.64 16.45 6.10
C TRP A 283 8.77 17.12 6.88
N PHE A 284 8.52 18.32 7.39
CA PHE A 284 9.45 19.02 8.26
C PHE A 284 9.02 18.91 9.72
N TYR A 285 9.98 18.62 10.58
CA TYR A 285 9.81 18.54 12.04
C TYR A 285 10.76 19.51 12.70
N ALA A 286 10.22 20.60 13.26
CA ALA A 286 11.00 21.58 14.02
C ALA A 286 11.43 21.00 15.38
N PRO A 287 12.54 21.46 15.96
CA PRO A 287 12.88 21.13 17.34
C PRO A 287 11.76 21.48 18.32
N ARG A 288 11.50 20.59 19.28
CA ARG A 288 10.52 20.80 20.33
C ARG A 288 10.92 20.15 21.64
N ASN A 289 11.09 20.97 22.67
CA ASN A 289 11.44 20.53 24.02
C ASN A 289 10.75 21.43 25.05
N ALA A 290 10.04 20.85 26.03
CA ALA A 290 9.31 21.60 27.06
C ALA A 290 10.22 22.33 28.04
N ASP A 291 11.46 21.83 28.24
CA ASP A 291 12.37 22.29 29.31
C ASP A 291 13.51 23.17 28.78
N ALA A 292 13.72 23.20 27.45
CA ALA A 292 14.84 23.91 26.85
C ALA A 292 14.46 24.60 25.54
N THR A 293 15.04 25.77 25.29
CA THR A 293 14.97 26.50 24.03
C THR A 293 16.37 26.92 23.62
N ALA A 294 16.62 27.02 22.31
CA ALA A 294 17.87 27.54 21.80
C ALA A 294 18.07 29.02 22.20
N PRO A 295 19.31 29.50 22.30
CA PRO A 295 19.60 30.90 22.45
C PRO A 295 18.97 31.77 21.35
N PRO A 296 18.63 33.03 21.60
CA PRO A 296 18.06 33.89 20.58
C PRO A 296 18.96 34.02 19.33
N GLY A 297 18.40 33.73 18.16
CA GLY A 297 19.09 33.81 16.87
C GLY A 297 19.89 32.56 16.49
N GLU A 298 19.95 31.55 17.33
CA GLU A 298 20.53 30.26 16.98
C GLU A 298 19.52 29.42 16.21
N LEU A 299 19.93 28.89 15.04
CA LEU A 299 19.13 28.01 14.20
C LEU A 299 19.53 26.55 14.46
N PRO A 300 18.57 25.60 14.37
CA PRO A 300 18.85 24.19 14.60
C PRO A 300 19.63 23.56 13.43
N PRO A 301 20.54 22.62 13.71
CA PRO A 301 21.06 21.72 12.68
C PRO A 301 19.95 20.86 12.11
N LEU A 302 20.13 20.42 10.84
CA LEU A 302 19.15 19.63 10.11
C LEU A 302 19.62 18.22 9.86
N GLN A 303 18.78 17.24 10.17
CA GLN A 303 18.89 15.88 9.69
C GLN A 303 17.92 15.65 8.52
N VAL A 304 18.43 15.19 7.38
CA VAL A 304 17.63 14.79 6.22
C VAL A 304 17.40 13.29 6.25
N LEU A 305 16.15 12.89 6.06
CA LEU A 305 15.74 11.51 5.89
C LEU A 305 15.18 11.32 4.48
N SER A 306 15.37 10.15 3.91
CA SER A 306 14.76 9.70 2.68
C SER A 306 14.29 8.26 2.86
N HIS A 307 13.11 7.94 2.36
CA HIS A 307 12.63 6.57 2.40
C HIS A 307 13.39 5.68 1.42
N GLY A 308 13.42 4.38 1.71
CA GLY A 308 13.92 3.37 0.78
C GLY A 308 12.85 2.97 -0.25
N GLY A 309 13.23 2.08 -1.14
CA GLY A 309 12.35 1.52 -2.14
C GLY A 309 13.00 1.54 -3.52
N PRO A 310 13.06 2.65 -4.24
CA PRO A 310 12.69 4.05 -3.93
C PRO A 310 11.20 4.37 -4.16
N THR A 311 10.46 3.53 -4.88
CA THR A 311 9.02 3.70 -5.14
C THR A 311 8.23 3.41 -3.86
N ALA A 312 8.25 4.33 -2.91
CA ALA A 312 7.61 4.26 -1.61
C ALA A 312 7.11 5.65 -1.19
N LEU A 313 6.70 5.82 0.04
CA LEU A 313 6.19 7.07 0.59
C LEU A 313 6.60 7.20 2.05
N SER A 314 7.17 8.36 2.43
CA SER A 314 7.27 8.77 3.82
C SER A 314 5.96 9.40 4.26
N THR A 315 5.32 8.81 5.26
CA THR A 315 4.06 9.29 5.85
C THR A 315 4.32 10.20 7.05
N ALA A 316 3.31 10.98 7.43
CA ALA A 316 3.34 11.83 8.62
C ALA A 316 3.13 11.09 9.95
N GLU A 317 3.28 9.76 9.97
CA GLU A 317 3.10 8.95 11.18
C GLU A 317 4.10 9.29 12.28
N LEU A 318 3.69 9.09 13.53
CA LEU A 318 4.57 9.21 14.70
C LEU A 318 5.75 8.24 14.57
N ARG A 319 6.96 8.81 14.47
CA ARG A 319 8.22 8.05 14.50
C ARG A 319 9.04 8.47 15.70
N PHE A 320 9.22 7.57 16.67
CA PHE A 320 9.99 7.84 17.88
C PHE A 320 11.43 8.30 17.58
N GLY A 321 12.04 7.80 16.49
CA GLY A 321 13.35 8.26 16.05
C GLY A 321 13.40 9.72 15.66
N VAL A 322 12.35 10.23 14.98
CA VAL A 322 12.21 11.65 14.65
C VAL A 322 12.05 12.46 15.94
N GLN A 323 11.16 12.04 16.83
CA GLN A 323 10.93 12.72 18.12
C GLN A 323 12.17 12.71 19.02
N TYR A 324 13.00 11.69 18.93
CA TYR A 324 14.29 11.64 19.63
C TYR A 324 15.22 12.79 19.20
N TRP A 325 15.33 13.07 17.91
CA TRP A 325 16.18 14.15 17.42
C TRP A 325 15.58 15.52 17.66
N THR A 326 14.29 15.70 17.40
CA THR A 326 13.63 17.01 17.54
C THR A 326 13.57 17.47 19.01
N SER A 327 13.40 16.53 19.96
CA SER A 327 13.47 16.85 21.40
C SER A 327 14.88 17.24 21.89
N ARG A 328 15.91 17.09 21.04
CA ARG A 328 17.31 17.46 21.34
C ARG A 328 17.82 18.64 20.55
N GLY A 329 16.90 19.41 19.94
CA GLY A 329 17.26 20.64 19.23
C GLY A 329 17.66 20.43 17.77
N ILE A 330 17.48 19.23 17.20
CA ILE A 330 17.80 18.93 15.79
C ILE A 330 16.50 18.93 14.98
N ALA A 331 16.45 19.71 13.92
CA ALA A 331 15.34 19.65 12.96
C ALA A 331 15.45 18.40 12.08
N VAL A 332 14.33 17.92 11.56
CA VAL A 332 14.30 16.79 10.63
C VAL A 332 13.50 17.18 9.40
N LEU A 333 14.04 16.88 8.20
CA LEU A 333 13.33 16.93 6.93
C LEU A 333 13.25 15.50 6.37
N ASP A 334 12.04 15.01 6.18
CA ASP A 334 11.78 13.68 5.59
C ASP A 334 11.21 13.88 4.20
N VAL A 335 11.96 13.46 3.18
CA VAL A 335 11.74 13.85 1.78
C VAL A 335 10.99 12.76 1.03
N ASN A 336 9.91 13.14 0.36
CA ASN A 336 9.26 12.38 -0.70
C ASN A 336 9.78 12.90 -2.05
N TYR A 337 10.99 12.47 -2.42
CA TYR A 337 11.69 12.89 -3.65
C TYR A 337 10.95 12.42 -4.92
N GLY A 338 11.27 13.03 -6.07
CA GLY A 338 10.73 12.60 -7.36
C GLY A 338 10.99 11.12 -7.62
N GLY A 339 9.91 10.34 -7.75
CA GLY A 339 9.91 8.87 -7.75
C GLY A 339 9.09 8.24 -6.61
N SER A 340 8.71 9.03 -5.59
CA SER A 340 7.82 8.59 -4.52
C SER A 340 6.41 8.31 -5.04
N THR A 341 5.64 7.46 -4.32
CA THR A 341 4.24 7.16 -4.63
C THR A 341 3.29 8.12 -3.90
N GLY A 342 2.00 8.07 -4.23
CA GLY A 342 0.98 8.90 -3.61
C GLY A 342 0.81 10.29 -4.24
N TYR A 343 1.54 10.54 -5.33
CA TYR A 343 1.51 11.79 -6.11
C TYR A 343 1.26 11.50 -7.60
N GLY A 344 0.74 10.33 -7.91
CA GLY A 344 0.45 9.88 -9.27
C GLY A 344 1.65 9.32 -10.04
N ARG A 345 1.34 8.78 -11.23
CA ARG A 345 2.33 8.11 -12.08
C ARG A 345 3.41 9.04 -12.59
N ALA A 346 3.05 10.25 -13.00
CA ALA A 346 4.03 11.21 -13.52
C ALA A 346 5.13 11.51 -12.49
N TYR A 347 4.77 11.68 -11.23
CA TYR A 347 5.72 11.88 -10.14
C TYR A 347 6.56 10.63 -9.86
N ARG A 348 5.93 9.46 -9.85
CA ARG A 348 6.61 8.17 -9.66
C ARG A 348 7.63 7.90 -10.75
N ASP A 349 7.35 8.28 -12.00
CA ASP A 349 8.23 8.05 -13.15
C ASP A 349 9.43 9.01 -13.21
N LEU A 350 9.49 10.10 -12.41
CA LEU A 350 10.63 11.05 -12.38
C LEU A 350 11.97 10.37 -12.06
N LEU A 351 11.96 9.30 -11.31
CA LEU A 351 13.17 8.57 -10.94
C LEU A 351 13.65 7.59 -12.02
N ARG A 352 12.80 7.29 -13.02
CA ARG A 352 13.15 6.30 -14.06
C ARG A 352 14.36 6.78 -14.86
N GLY A 353 15.48 6.03 -14.79
CA GLY A 353 16.75 6.38 -15.41
C GLY A 353 17.52 7.50 -14.69
N ASN A 354 17.03 8.01 -13.54
CA ASN A 354 17.63 9.13 -12.80
C ASN A 354 17.94 8.80 -11.33
N TRP A 355 18.12 7.51 -11.03
CA TRP A 355 18.50 7.06 -9.68
C TRP A 355 19.86 7.65 -9.25
N GLY A 356 19.96 8.16 -8.02
CA GLY A 356 21.13 8.84 -7.50
C GLY A 356 21.32 10.26 -8.05
N ILE A 357 20.42 10.75 -8.88
CA ILE A 357 20.43 12.11 -9.44
C ILE A 357 19.24 12.90 -8.87
N THR A 358 18.01 12.51 -9.22
CA THR A 358 16.79 13.21 -8.79
C THR A 358 16.63 13.15 -7.29
N ASP A 359 16.69 11.98 -6.69
CA ASP A 359 16.55 11.75 -5.25
C ASP A 359 17.58 12.56 -4.43
N VAL A 360 18.84 12.56 -4.85
CA VAL A 360 19.90 13.34 -4.18
C VAL A 360 19.69 14.85 -4.37
N ALA A 361 19.38 15.28 -5.60
CA ALA A 361 19.19 16.70 -5.90
C ALA A 361 17.97 17.28 -5.19
N ASP A 362 16.88 16.54 -5.08
CA ASP A 362 15.65 16.92 -4.40
C ASP A 362 15.86 17.06 -2.88
N CYS A 363 16.58 16.12 -2.26
CA CYS A 363 16.99 16.21 -0.86
C CYS A 363 17.85 17.46 -0.61
N ALA A 364 18.85 17.71 -1.47
CA ALA A 364 19.72 18.88 -1.35
C ALA A 364 18.94 20.21 -1.58
N ALA A 365 17.95 20.21 -2.47
CA ALA A 365 17.09 21.37 -2.71
C ALA A 365 16.22 21.69 -1.48
N GLY A 366 15.68 20.66 -0.81
CA GLY A 366 14.92 20.84 0.43
C GLY A 366 15.76 21.46 1.57
N VAL A 367 17.02 21.05 1.69
CA VAL A 367 17.96 21.69 2.64
C VAL A 367 18.11 23.19 2.32
N ARG A 368 18.42 23.54 1.05
CA ARG A 368 18.58 24.94 0.64
C ARG A 368 17.30 25.75 0.92
N ALA A 369 16.15 25.21 0.60
CA ALA A 369 14.87 25.89 0.85
C ALA A 369 14.65 26.20 2.34
N LEU A 370 15.04 25.30 3.25
CA LEU A 370 14.94 25.54 4.69
C LEU A 370 15.98 26.53 5.21
N VAL A 371 17.21 26.51 4.68
CA VAL A 371 18.26 27.49 5.00
C VAL A 371 17.85 28.90 4.53
N ASP A 372 17.39 29.04 3.28
CA ASP A 372 16.95 30.31 2.70
C ASP A 372 15.72 30.89 3.44
N ALA A 373 14.87 30.02 3.98
CA ALA A 373 13.75 30.40 4.84
C ALA A 373 14.15 30.73 6.30
N GLY A 374 15.44 30.61 6.66
CA GLY A 374 15.94 30.85 8.02
C GLY A 374 15.37 29.89 9.07
N ARG A 375 15.08 28.65 8.67
CA ARG A 375 14.48 27.62 9.56
C ARG A 375 15.52 26.67 10.16
N VAL A 376 16.69 26.54 9.52
CA VAL A 376 17.80 25.67 9.94
C VAL A 376 19.13 26.36 9.68
N ASP A 377 20.19 25.91 10.37
CA ASP A 377 21.54 26.38 10.19
C ASP A 377 22.09 25.93 8.83
N GLY A 378 22.72 26.83 8.11
CA GLY A 378 23.28 26.57 6.78
C GLY A 378 24.78 26.25 6.78
N ASP A 379 25.47 26.29 7.94
CA ASP A 379 26.94 26.12 8.06
C ASP A 379 27.34 24.67 8.36
#